data_08ec5b797a342db893dfda03e1fb6a74
#
_entry.id   08ec5b797a342db893dfda03e1fb6a74
#
_cell.length_a   1.000
_cell.length_b   1.000
_cell.length_c   1.000
_cell.angle_alpha   90.00
_cell.angle_beta   90.00
_cell.angle_gamma   90.00
#
_symmetry.space_group_name_H-M   'P 1'
#
loop_
_entity.id
_entity.type
_entity.pdbx_description
1 polymer ?
#
loop_
_entity_poly.entity_id
_entity_poly.type
_entity_poly.pdbx_seq_one_letter_code
_entity_poly.pdbx_strand_id
1 'polypeptide(L)'
;PFETSVRAILGQQITVKAAGTLAGRLAEHFGTPIETGMDGLNRIFPTAEDILAIGKGIQDQFGLLGVTTARSDCIRALAEALISGEIDLNQCADPEREMEKLQNIRGIGRWTAQYIAMRTMDWPDAFLETDAGIRHALPGRSPKELLELSERWRPWRSYATVNLWNTL
;
A
#
# COMPACT_ATOMS: atom_id res chain seq x y z
N PRO A 1 1.32 -3.40 9.15
CA PRO A 1 0.40 -3.48 7.99
C PRO A 1 -0.10 -2.10 7.56
N PHE A 2 -0.59 -1.27 8.49
CA PHE A 2 -1.18 0.05 8.17
C PHE A 2 -0.20 0.97 7.42
N GLU A 3 1.03 1.17 7.91
CA GLU A 3 2.05 1.97 7.22
C GLU A 3 2.28 1.49 5.78
N THR A 4 2.43 0.19 5.57
CA THR A 4 2.64 -0.39 4.24
C THR A 4 1.48 -0.08 3.29
N SER A 5 0.26 -0.17 3.80
CA SER A 5 -0.96 0.13 3.04
C SER A 5 -1.07 1.63 2.71
N VAL A 6 -0.76 2.51 3.67
CA VAL A 6 -0.71 3.97 3.43
C VAL A 6 0.35 4.30 2.38
N ARG A 7 1.54 3.70 2.46
CA ARG A 7 2.60 3.88 1.45
C ARG A 7 2.17 3.42 0.06
N ALA A 8 1.39 2.34 -0.04
CA ALA A 8 0.81 1.88 -1.31
C ALA A 8 -0.20 2.88 -1.90
N ILE A 9 -1.06 3.47 -1.05
CA ILE A 9 -2.02 4.52 -1.47
C ILE A 9 -1.28 5.79 -1.91
N LEU A 10 -0.30 6.24 -1.13
CA LEU A 10 0.51 7.43 -1.47
C LEU A 10 1.30 7.23 -2.77
N GLY A 11 1.77 6.01 -3.03
CA GLY A 11 2.61 5.67 -4.18
C GLY A 11 1.87 5.56 -5.51
N GLN A 12 0.53 5.60 -5.52
CA GLN A 12 -0.23 5.49 -6.76
C GLN A 12 0.15 6.58 -7.76
N GLN A 13 0.53 6.19 -8.99
CA GLN A 13 0.82 7.08 -10.12
C GLN A 13 1.92 8.14 -9.87
N ILE A 14 2.80 7.90 -8.91
CA ILE A 14 3.98 8.76 -8.67
C ILE A 14 5.24 7.91 -8.54
N THR A 15 6.41 8.57 -8.55
CA THR A 15 7.68 7.86 -8.37
C THR A 15 7.85 7.35 -6.94
N VAL A 16 8.64 6.28 -6.76
CA VAL A 16 8.99 5.72 -5.45
C VAL A 16 9.61 6.81 -4.53
N LYS A 17 10.46 7.67 -5.09
CA LYS A 17 11.06 8.81 -4.35
C LYS A 17 10.00 9.78 -3.83
N ALA A 18 9.02 10.15 -4.68
CA ALA A 18 7.94 11.05 -4.28
C ALA A 18 7.04 10.42 -3.20
N ALA A 19 6.71 9.13 -3.36
CA ALA A 19 5.95 8.37 -2.36
C ALA A 19 6.68 8.31 -1.00
N GLY A 20 7.99 8.05 -1.01
CA GLY A 20 8.83 8.09 0.18
C GLY A 20 8.84 9.46 0.85
N THR A 21 8.90 10.55 0.06
CA THR A 21 8.83 11.92 0.60
C THR A 21 7.49 12.20 1.30
N LEU A 22 6.36 11.80 0.70
CA LEU A 22 5.03 11.98 1.30
C LEU A 22 4.90 11.16 2.60
N ALA A 23 5.34 9.92 2.59
CA ALA A 23 5.32 9.06 3.78
C ALA A 23 6.21 9.62 4.90
N GLY A 24 7.39 10.16 4.57
CA GLY A 24 8.28 10.83 5.53
C GLY A 24 7.63 12.05 6.15
N ARG A 25 6.94 12.90 5.36
CA ARG A 25 6.20 14.07 5.88
C ARG A 25 5.07 13.66 6.82
N LEU A 26 4.33 12.59 6.51
CA LEU A 26 3.30 12.05 7.41
C LEU A 26 3.92 11.56 8.73
N ALA A 27 5.02 10.81 8.66
CA ALA A 27 5.72 10.35 9.86
C ALA A 27 6.24 11.52 10.70
N GLU A 28 6.82 12.55 10.07
CA GLU A 28 7.34 13.73 10.77
C GLU A 28 6.23 14.52 11.45
N HIS A 29 5.07 14.66 10.82
CA HIS A 29 3.99 15.52 11.31
C HIS A 29 3.07 14.82 12.31
N PHE A 30 2.75 13.55 12.08
CA PHE A 30 1.77 12.78 12.88
C PHE A 30 2.38 11.60 13.63
N GLY A 31 3.63 11.24 13.34
CA GLY A 31 4.28 10.10 13.96
C GLY A 31 4.77 10.39 15.38
N THR A 32 4.91 9.33 16.17
CA THR A 32 5.39 9.40 17.53
C THR A 32 6.91 9.52 17.56
N PRO A 33 7.51 10.49 18.29
CA PRO A 33 8.95 10.57 18.47
C PRO A 33 9.52 9.31 19.14
N ILE A 34 10.68 8.87 18.65
CA ILE A 34 11.43 7.72 19.23
C ILE A 34 12.93 8.00 19.20
N GLU A 35 13.64 7.57 20.24
CA GLU A 35 15.08 7.60 20.26
C GLU A 35 15.63 6.23 19.86
N THR A 36 16.32 6.17 18.71
CA THR A 36 16.89 4.92 18.19
C THR A 36 18.42 4.92 18.20
N GLY A 37 19.06 6.07 18.44
CA GLY A 37 20.50 6.24 18.26
C GLY A 37 20.98 6.22 16.81
N MET A 38 20.05 6.17 15.84
CA MET A 38 20.34 6.16 14.39
C MET A 38 19.86 7.47 13.77
N ASP A 39 20.75 8.14 13.04
CA ASP A 39 20.42 9.40 12.36
C ASP A 39 19.26 9.19 11.34
N GLY A 40 18.27 10.09 11.42
CA GLY A 40 17.10 10.06 10.54
C GLY A 40 16.04 9.01 10.89
N LEU A 41 16.26 8.16 11.88
CA LEU A 41 15.27 7.19 12.38
C LEU A 41 14.79 7.63 13.78
N ASN A 42 13.92 8.62 13.81
CA ASN A 42 13.48 9.31 15.02
C ASN A 42 11.96 9.40 15.19
N ARG A 43 11.21 8.72 14.31
CA ARG A 43 9.74 8.69 14.32
C ARG A 43 9.21 7.30 14.06
N ILE A 44 8.17 6.91 14.79
CA ILE A 44 7.30 5.80 14.45
C ILE A 44 6.19 6.36 13.54
N PHE A 45 5.86 5.64 12.47
CA PHE A 45 4.77 6.03 11.56
C PHE A 45 3.44 6.07 12.33
N PRO A 46 2.54 7.04 12.04
CA PRO A 46 1.25 7.14 12.74
C PRO A 46 0.41 5.88 12.58
N THR A 47 -0.28 5.50 13.63
CA THR A 47 -1.23 4.38 13.62
C THR A 47 -2.55 4.76 12.94
N ALA A 48 -3.43 3.78 12.74
CA ALA A 48 -4.79 4.04 12.24
C ALA A 48 -5.59 4.93 13.21
N GLU A 49 -5.40 4.71 14.51
CA GLU A 49 -6.01 5.52 15.59
C GLU A 49 -5.55 6.97 15.54
N ASP A 50 -4.23 7.20 15.36
CA ASP A 50 -3.66 8.55 15.25
C ASP A 50 -4.26 9.29 14.05
N ILE A 51 -4.42 8.60 12.92
CA ILE A 51 -5.04 9.18 11.72
C ILE A 51 -6.51 9.54 11.95
N LEU A 52 -7.28 8.69 12.61
CA LEU A 52 -8.68 8.99 12.91
C LEU A 52 -8.82 10.11 13.96
N ALA A 53 -7.88 10.24 14.88
CA ALA A 53 -7.86 11.31 15.87
C ALA A 53 -7.74 12.72 15.25
N ILE A 54 -7.22 12.85 14.01
CA ILE A 54 -7.19 14.12 13.26
C ILE A 54 -8.62 14.65 13.00
N GLY A 55 -9.59 13.75 12.84
CA GLY A 55 -10.99 14.09 12.67
C GLY A 55 -11.29 14.77 11.31
N LYS A 56 -12.23 15.75 11.34
CA LYS A 56 -12.76 16.40 10.11
C LYS A 56 -11.75 17.24 9.34
N GLY A 57 -10.60 17.57 9.93
CA GLY A 57 -9.54 18.39 9.31
C GLY A 57 -8.49 17.60 8.53
N ILE A 58 -8.66 16.28 8.37
CA ILE A 58 -7.64 15.43 7.74
C ILE A 58 -7.27 15.87 6.32
N GLN A 59 -8.23 16.28 5.50
CA GLN A 59 -7.98 16.71 4.12
C GLN A 59 -7.09 17.96 4.07
N ASP A 60 -7.37 18.93 4.96
CA ASP A 60 -6.60 20.17 5.04
C ASP A 60 -5.19 19.90 5.54
N GLN A 61 -5.04 19.15 6.63
CA GLN A 61 -3.74 18.84 7.22
C GLN A 61 -2.87 18.00 6.26
N PHE A 62 -3.45 17.00 5.62
CA PHE A 62 -2.76 16.19 4.61
C PHE A 62 -2.43 17.00 3.35
N GLY A 63 -3.31 17.94 2.96
CA GLY A 63 -3.09 18.86 1.86
C GLY A 63 -1.83 19.71 2.03
N LEU A 64 -1.56 20.20 3.24
CA LEU A 64 -0.32 20.92 3.58
C LEU A 64 0.94 20.07 3.38
N LEU A 65 0.83 18.76 3.48
CA LEU A 65 1.93 17.81 3.25
C LEU A 65 2.07 17.37 1.78
N GLY A 66 1.14 17.79 0.91
CA GLY A 66 1.10 17.45 -0.51
C GLY A 66 0.29 16.19 -0.83
N VAL A 67 -0.52 15.70 0.11
CA VAL A 67 -1.42 14.56 -0.10
C VAL A 67 -2.76 15.08 -0.62
N THR A 68 -3.25 14.51 -1.72
CA THR A 68 -4.53 14.93 -2.32
C THR A 68 -5.72 14.51 -1.44
N THR A 69 -6.84 15.25 -1.53
CA THR A 69 -8.08 14.94 -0.82
C THR A 69 -8.52 13.49 -1.04
N ALA A 70 -8.47 12.99 -2.27
CA ALA A 70 -8.85 11.62 -2.59
C ALA A 70 -8.00 10.57 -1.85
N ARG A 71 -6.68 10.81 -1.72
CA ARG A 71 -5.79 9.94 -0.94
C ARG A 71 -6.04 10.05 0.55
N SER A 72 -6.30 11.27 1.05
CA SER A 72 -6.65 11.50 2.46
C SER A 72 -7.92 10.74 2.85
N ASP A 73 -8.95 10.81 2.01
CA ASP A 73 -10.22 10.09 2.23
C ASP A 73 -10.02 8.57 2.18
N CYS A 74 -9.20 8.09 1.23
CA CYS A 74 -8.87 6.68 1.10
C CYS A 74 -8.11 6.15 2.34
N ILE A 75 -7.12 6.90 2.83
CA ILE A 75 -6.34 6.54 4.03
C ILE A 75 -7.25 6.53 5.27
N ARG A 76 -8.16 7.51 5.41
CA ARG A 76 -9.12 7.55 6.50
C ARG A 76 -10.07 6.34 6.47
N ALA A 77 -10.65 6.04 5.30
CA ALA A 77 -11.55 4.89 5.15
C ALA A 77 -10.84 3.56 5.44
N LEU A 78 -9.59 3.42 5.03
CA LEU A 78 -8.76 2.25 5.39
C LEU A 78 -8.55 2.17 6.91
N ALA A 79 -8.24 3.28 7.59
CA ALA A 79 -8.07 3.32 9.04
C ALA A 79 -9.37 2.92 9.76
N GLU A 80 -10.52 3.43 9.32
CA GLU A 80 -11.85 3.08 9.85
C GLU A 80 -12.12 1.57 9.71
N ALA A 81 -11.86 0.99 8.53
CA ALA A 81 -12.07 -0.43 8.26
C ALA A 81 -11.17 -1.35 9.08
N LEU A 82 -9.92 -0.94 9.34
CA LEU A 82 -8.99 -1.70 10.17
C LEU A 82 -9.38 -1.66 11.65
N ILE A 83 -9.75 -0.48 12.18
CA ILE A 83 -10.15 -0.32 13.60
C ILE A 83 -11.46 -1.02 13.88
N SER A 84 -12.42 -0.97 12.95
CA SER A 84 -13.69 -1.68 13.09
C SER A 84 -13.56 -3.21 12.99
N GLY A 85 -12.43 -3.72 12.52
CA GLY A 85 -12.23 -5.14 12.22
C GLY A 85 -12.94 -5.62 10.95
N GLU A 86 -13.44 -4.72 10.13
CA GLU A 86 -14.00 -5.06 8.81
C GLU A 86 -12.92 -5.66 7.90
N ILE A 87 -11.70 -5.14 7.96
CA ILE A 87 -10.53 -5.64 7.23
C ILE A 87 -9.49 -6.12 8.23
N ASP A 88 -8.94 -7.32 8.01
CA ASP A 88 -7.80 -7.87 8.74
C ASP A 88 -6.60 -8.03 7.78
N LEU A 89 -5.50 -7.33 8.07
CA LEU A 89 -4.26 -7.39 7.31
C LEU A 89 -3.14 -8.14 8.01
N ASN A 90 -3.35 -8.62 9.24
CA ASN A 90 -2.27 -9.19 10.05
C ASN A 90 -2.16 -10.70 9.91
N GLN A 91 -3.29 -11.40 10.03
CA GLN A 91 -3.36 -12.87 9.96
C GLN A 91 -4.62 -13.24 9.16
N CYS A 92 -4.52 -13.08 7.85
CA CYS A 92 -5.65 -13.33 6.98
C CYS A 92 -5.76 -14.81 6.65
N ALA A 93 -6.87 -15.44 7.02
CA ALA A 93 -7.20 -16.80 6.61
C ALA A 93 -7.66 -16.88 5.15
N ASP A 94 -8.15 -15.76 4.60
CA ASP A 94 -8.69 -15.66 3.24
C ASP A 94 -8.24 -14.33 2.59
N PRO A 95 -7.02 -14.30 2.00
CA PRO A 95 -6.48 -13.10 1.36
C PRO A 95 -7.36 -12.58 0.20
N GLU A 96 -8.04 -13.47 -0.52
CA GLU A 96 -8.89 -13.07 -1.65
C GLU A 96 -10.09 -12.28 -1.16
N ARG A 97 -10.72 -12.71 -0.08
CA ARG A 97 -11.82 -12.00 0.57
C ARG A 97 -11.40 -10.64 1.12
N GLU A 98 -10.24 -10.57 1.79
CA GLU A 98 -9.76 -9.29 2.32
C GLU A 98 -9.38 -8.30 1.19
N MET A 99 -8.87 -8.79 0.05
CA MET A 99 -8.65 -7.96 -1.13
C MET A 99 -9.96 -7.43 -1.74
N GLU A 100 -11.04 -8.22 -1.73
CA GLU A 100 -12.36 -7.74 -2.17
C GLU A 100 -12.83 -6.60 -1.27
N LYS A 101 -12.70 -6.73 0.05
CA LYS A 101 -13.04 -5.65 1.00
C LYS A 101 -12.18 -4.41 0.78
N LEU A 102 -10.87 -4.57 0.59
CA LEU A 102 -9.97 -3.46 0.26
C LEU A 102 -10.44 -2.72 -0.99
N GLN A 103 -10.86 -3.44 -2.04
CA GLN A 103 -11.32 -2.84 -3.30
C GLN A 103 -12.69 -2.11 -3.17
N ASN A 104 -13.45 -2.36 -2.10
CA ASN A 104 -14.66 -1.58 -1.79
C ASN A 104 -14.32 -0.18 -1.25
N ILE A 105 -13.11 0.03 -0.75
CA ILE A 105 -12.64 1.36 -0.36
C ILE A 105 -12.36 2.18 -1.62
N ARG A 106 -13.05 3.31 -1.75
CA ARG A 106 -12.83 4.24 -2.88
C ARG A 106 -11.37 4.71 -2.92
N GLY A 107 -10.70 4.44 -4.03
CA GLY A 107 -9.28 4.77 -4.23
C GLY A 107 -8.34 3.57 -4.09
N ILE A 108 -8.82 2.41 -3.64
CA ILE A 108 -8.06 1.16 -3.67
C ILE A 108 -8.51 0.33 -4.88
N GLY A 109 -7.68 0.32 -5.91
CA GLY A 109 -7.86 -0.53 -7.08
C GLY A 109 -7.19 -1.90 -6.91
N ARG A 110 -7.38 -2.78 -7.89
CA ARG A 110 -6.84 -4.15 -7.91
C ARG A 110 -5.32 -4.18 -7.64
N TRP A 111 -4.55 -3.32 -8.29
CA TRP A 111 -3.09 -3.26 -8.08
C TRP A 111 -2.75 -2.97 -6.62
N THR A 112 -3.40 -1.97 -6.01
CA THR A 112 -3.14 -1.58 -4.62
C THR A 112 -3.54 -2.69 -3.65
N ALA A 113 -4.69 -3.34 -3.86
CA ALA A 113 -5.14 -4.46 -3.03
C ALA A 113 -4.18 -5.66 -3.12
N GLN A 114 -3.74 -6.03 -4.32
CA GLN A 114 -2.74 -7.08 -4.54
C GLN A 114 -1.40 -6.76 -3.87
N TYR A 115 -0.93 -5.51 -4.00
CA TYR A 115 0.31 -5.06 -3.35
C TYR A 115 0.21 -5.14 -1.82
N ILE A 116 -0.91 -4.68 -1.25
CA ILE A 116 -1.15 -4.77 0.20
C ILE A 116 -1.16 -6.24 0.63
N ALA A 117 -1.90 -7.11 -0.04
CA ALA A 117 -1.95 -8.54 0.27
C ALA A 117 -0.56 -9.19 0.26
N MET A 118 0.23 -8.92 -0.78
CA MET A 118 1.61 -9.41 -0.89
C MET A 118 2.49 -8.96 0.26
N ARG A 119 2.33 -7.72 0.74
CA ARG A 119 3.24 -7.09 1.69
C ARG A 119 2.82 -7.17 3.14
N THR A 120 1.55 -7.42 3.42
CA THR A 120 1.01 -7.39 4.79
C THR A 120 0.37 -8.70 5.23
N MET A 121 -0.20 -9.46 4.30
CA MET A 121 -0.87 -10.72 4.58
C MET A 121 0.02 -11.93 4.30
N ASP A 122 1.29 -11.73 3.96
CA ASP A 122 2.25 -12.77 3.55
C ASP A 122 1.72 -13.68 2.41
N TRP A 123 0.79 -13.15 1.60
CA TRP A 123 0.18 -13.94 0.54
C TRP A 123 1.16 -14.22 -0.60
N PRO A 124 1.51 -15.50 -0.83
CA PRO A 124 2.55 -15.83 -1.80
C PRO A 124 2.09 -15.74 -3.25
N ASP A 125 0.78 -15.62 -3.51
CA ASP A 125 0.19 -15.74 -4.85
C ASP A 125 -0.46 -14.47 -5.39
N ALA A 126 -0.09 -13.29 -4.86
CA ALA A 126 -0.44 -11.99 -5.47
C ALA A 126 0.33 -11.77 -6.77
N PHE A 127 -0.33 -11.16 -7.78
CA PHE A 127 0.34 -10.77 -9.02
C PHE A 127 -0.15 -9.41 -9.53
N LEU A 128 0.80 -8.57 -9.89
CA LEU A 128 0.58 -7.15 -10.23
C LEU A 128 0.67 -6.94 -11.76
N GLU A 129 -0.28 -7.47 -12.52
CA GLU A 129 -0.27 -7.49 -13.99
C GLU A 129 -0.21 -6.11 -14.66
N THR A 130 -0.63 -5.06 -13.95
CA THR A 130 -0.60 -3.67 -14.43
C THR A 130 0.59 -2.87 -13.92
N ASP A 131 1.46 -3.49 -13.11
CA ASP A 131 2.63 -2.84 -12.52
C ASP A 131 3.63 -2.38 -13.58
N ALA A 132 4.18 -1.17 -13.39
CA ALA A 132 5.14 -0.59 -14.33
C ALA A 132 6.44 -1.38 -14.41
N GLY A 133 6.95 -1.87 -13.27
CA GLY A 133 8.15 -2.70 -13.21
C GLY A 133 7.94 -4.04 -13.90
N ILE A 134 6.82 -4.71 -13.64
CA ILE A 134 6.47 -5.97 -14.33
C ILE A 134 6.40 -5.78 -15.85
N ARG A 135 5.76 -4.70 -16.31
CA ARG A 135 5.68 -4.38 -17.75
C ARG A 135 7.05 -4.04 -18.35
N HIS A 136 7.93 -3.44 -17.57
CA HIS A 136 9.30 -3.16 -18.01
C HIS A 136 10.15 -4.44 -18.09
N ALA A 137 10.05 -5.33 -17.10
CA ALA A 137 10.75 -6.61 -17.07
C ALA A 137 10.26 -7.58 -18.17
N LEU A 138 8.99 -7.48 -18.57
CA LEU A 138 8.35 -8.35 -19.57
C LEU A 138 7.71 -7.53 -20.71
N PRO A 139 8.52 -6.85 -21.53
CA PRO A 139 8.03 -5.90 -22.53
C PRO A 139 7.18 -6.59 -23.61
N GLY A 140 6.29 -5.81 -24.23
CA GLY A 140 5.48 -6.24 -25.37
C GLY A 140 4.27 -7.09 -25.02
N ARG A 141 3.95 -7.27 -23.71
CA ARG A 141 2.78 -8.03 -23.25
C ARG A 141 1.70 -7.12 -22.70
N SER A 142 0.46 -7.43 -23.02
CA SER A 142 -0.71 -6.83 -22.38
C SER A 142 -0.89 -7.36 -20.94
N PRO A 143 -1.63 -6.65 -20.07
CA PRO A 143 -1.96 -7.16 -18.73
C PRO A 143 -2.62 -8.55 -18.74
N LYS A 144 -3.45 -8.83 -19.76
CA LYS A 144 -4.09 -10.15 -19.92
C LYS A 144 -3.07 -11.25 -20.20
N GLU A 145 -2.12 -11.01 -21.11
CA GLU A 145 -1.04 -11.98 -21.42
C GLU A 145 -0.11 -12.17 -20.23
N LEU A 146 0.13 -11.11 -19.43
CA LEU A 146 0.90 -11.22 -18.19
C LEU A 146 0.18 -12.08 -17.15
N LEU A 147 -1.14 -11.95 -17.00
CA LEU A 147 -1.94 -12.82 -16.13
C LEU A 147 -1.87 -14.28 -16.59
N GLU A 148 -2.08 -14.55 -17.89
CA GLU A 148 -2.01 -15.90 -18.46
C GLU A 148 -0.62 -16.51 -18.25
N LEU A 149 0.45 -15.74 -18.45
CA LEU A 149 1.81 -16.19 -18.18
C LEU A 149 2.02 -16.52 -16.70
N SER A 150 1.48 -15.70 -15.81
CA SER A 150 1.66 -15.84 -14.35
C SER A 150 1.03 -17.10 -13.77
N GLU A 151 0.07 -17.73 -14.47
CA GLU A 151 -0.55 -18.99 -14.02
C GLU A 151 0.47 -20.12 -13.81
N ARG A 152 1.59 -20.09 -14.55
CA ARG A 152 2.69 -21.06 -14.42
C ARG A 152 3.49 -20.88 -13.13
N TRP A 153 3.33 -19.74 -12.44
CA TRP A 153 4.07 -19.40 -11.21
C TRP A 153 3.25 -19.61 -9.96
N ARG A 154 2.00 -20.07 -10.07
CA ARG A 154 1.18 -20.44 -8.93
C ARG A 154 1.81 -21.60 -8.13
N PRO A 155 1.74 -21.54 -6.81
CA PRO A 155 1.16 -20.50 -5.95
C PRO A 155 2.18 -19.43 -5.49
N TRP A 156 3.22 -19.16 -6.27
CA TRP A 156 4.38 -18.34 -5.89
C TRP A 156 4.50 -17.03 -6.68
N ARG A 157 3.37 -16.49 -7.17
CA ARG A 157 3.37 -15.29 -8.05
C ARG A 157 3.91 -14.03 -7.38
N SER A 158 3.80 -13.90 -6.05
CA SER A 158 4.41 -12.80 -5.29
C SER A 158 5.94 -12.84 -5.36
N TYR A 159 6.52 -14.03 -5.26
CA TYR A 159 7.97 -14.22 -5.42
C TYR A 159 8.43 -13.93 -6.85
N ALA A 160 7.64 -14.37 -7.85
CA ALA A 160 7.90 -14.03 -9.24
C ALA A 160 7.87 -12.52 -9.46
N THR A 161 6.90 -11.80 -8.88
CA THR A 161 6.81 -10.33 -8.90
C THR A 161 8.08 -9.68 -8.36
N VAL A 162 8.54 -10.09 -7.17
CA VAL A 162 9.76 -9.54 -6.55
C VAL A 162 11.00 -9.85 -7.38
N ASN A 163 11.11 -11.08 -7.93
CA ASN A 163 12.21 -11.43 -8.82
C ASN A 163 12.24 -10.55 -10.08
N LEU A 164 11.09 -10.32 -10.71
CA LEU A 164 11.01 -9.44 -11.88
C LEU A 164 11.42 -7.99 -11.54
N TRP A 165 11.04 -7.45 -10.39
CA TRP A 165 11.52 -6.14 -9.95
C TRP A 165 13.04 -6.08 -9.75
N ASN A 166 13.65 -7.17 -9.29
CA ASN A 166 15.10 -7.25 -9.08
C ASN A 166 15.91 -7.35 -10.39
N THR A 167 15.25 -7.48 -11.55
CA THR A 167 15.91 -7.45 -12.87
C THR A 167 16.00 -6.02 -13.45
N LEU A 168 15.45 -5.03 -12.74
CA LEU A 168 15.43 -3.62 -13.16
C LEU A 168 16.56 -2.86 -12.45
#